data_1de627760b626055408cd4cfa0a960f3
#
_entry.id   1de627760b626055408cd4cfa0a960f3
#
_cell.length_a   1.000
_cell.length_b   1.000
_cell.length_c   1.000
_cell.angle_alpha   90.00
_cell.angle_beta   90.00
_cell.angle_gamma   90.00
#
_symmetry.space_group_name_H-M   'P 1'
#
loop_
_entity.id
_entity.type
_entity.pdbx_description
1 polymer ?
#
loop_
_entity_poly.entity_id
_entity_poly.type
_entity_poly.pdbx_seq_one_letter_code
_entity_poly.pdbx_strand_id
1 'polypeptide(L)'
;MKVDSFKDIIKKTALSLFKEKGLNNVSTRDLNTRLNISRSHMYHYYSNWEELKLDAIKKMLDDDIIDYFSMKKERGIEKISEELHFFLDYFLPNAPSSHWILYLEIWPLSARDQRYADLIHGNFIQCNEIVEDIITRGTESGEFSSADSHISARKIAAVLDGYSSMIILDYSDEKRALFLEEIFDFSLQILR
;
A
#
# COMPACT_ATOMS: atom_id res chain seq x y z
N MET A 1 -17.33 -19.31 -2.71
CA MET A 1 -17.42 -17.84 -2.50
C MET A 1 -17.84 -17.57 -1.07
N LYS A 2 -16.98 -16.96 -0.23
CA LYS A 2 -17.45 -16.44 1.08
C LYS A 2 -18.40 -15.28 0.80
N VAL A 3 -19.61 -15.34 1.35
CA VAL A 3 -20.53 -14.19 1.34
C VAL A 3 -19.87 -13.12 2.20
N ASP A 4 -19.61 -11.94 1.62
CA ASP A 4 -19.03 -10.80 2.37
C ASP A 4 -19.94 -10.50 3.56
N SER A 5 -19.34 -10.34 4.72
CA SER A 5 -20.10 -9.87 5.89
C SER A 5 -20.61 -8.46 5.61
N PHE A 6 -21.72 -8.07 6.22
CA PHE A 6 -22.25 -6.71 6.02
C PHE A 6 -21.23 -5.63 6.48
N LYS A 7 -20.42 -5.96 7.49
CA LYS A 7 -19.29 -5.12 7.92
C LYS A 7 -18.27 -4.91 6.78
N ASP A 8 -17.99 -5.92 5.96
CA ASP A 8 -17.09 -5.80 4.81
C ASP A 8 -17.72 -4.96 3.68
N ILE A 9 -19.02 -5.06 3.48
CA ILE A 9 -19.75 -4.20 2.53
C ILE A 9 -19.65 -2.73 2.95
N ILE A 10 -19.84 -2.43 4.26
CA ILE A 10 -19.67 -1.06 4.79
C ILE A 10 -18.26 -0.54 4.51
N LYS A 11 -17.20 -1.32 4.82
CA LYS A 11 -15.80 -0.92 4.58
C LYS A 11 -15.52 -0.66 3.11
N LYS A 12 -15.88 -1.58 2.23
CA LYS A 12 -15.69 -1.44 0.78
C LYS A 12 -16.40 -0.20 0.23
N THR A 13 -17.63 0.05 0.69
CA THR A 13 -18.41 1.23 0.26
C THR A 13 -17.79 2.53 0.79
N ALA A 14 -17.34 2.55 2.03
CA ALA A 14 -16.64 3.70 2.60
C ALA A 14 -15.35 3.99 1.82
N LEU A 15 -14.54 2.96 1.55
CA LEU A 15 -13.31 3.10 0.77
C LEU A 15 -13.58 3.63 -0.65
N SER A 16 -14.62 3.14 -1.33
CA SER A 16 -15.04 3.68 -2.63
C SER A 16 -15.37 5.17 -2.54
N LEU A 17 -16.14 5.58 -1.53
CA LEU A 17 -16.46 6.98 -1.30
C LEU A 17 -15.23 7.84 -1.00
N PHE A 18 -14.27 7.33 -0.20
CA PHE A 18 -13.02 8.04 0.08
C PHE A 18 -12.21 8.25 -1.20
N LYS A 19 -12.12 7.24 -2.06
CA LYS A 19 -11.45 7.33 -3.36
C LYS A 19 -12.15 8.30 -4.32
N GLU A 20 -13.48 8.40 -4.25
CA GLU A 20 -14.27 9.30 -5.12
C GLU A 20 -14.22 10.76 -4.67
N LYS A 21 -14.24 11.02 -3.37
CA LYS A 21 -14.47 12.37 -2.81
C LYS A 21 -13.33 12.91 -1.97
N GLY A 22 -12.35 12.06 -1.63
CA GLY A 22 -11.32 12.35 -0.62
C GLY A 22 -11.76 11.98 0.80
N LEU A 23 -10.80 11.60 1.64
CA LEU A 23 -11.04 11.08 2.98
C LEU A 23 -11.81 12.02 3.90
N ASN A 24 -11.50 13.32 3.80
CA ASN A 24 -12.08 14.34 4.67
C ASN A 24 -13.43 14.90 4.18
N ASN A 25 -13.82 14.59 2.94
CA ASN A 25 -15.04 15.10 2.32
C ASN A 25 -16.21 14.11 2.38
N VAL A 26 -16.01 12.94 2.95
CA VAL A 26 -17.04 11.91 3.11
C VAL A 26 -17.62 11.93 4.52
N SER A 27 -18.93 11.90 4.60
CA SER A 27 -19.68 11.85 5.86
C SER A 27 -20.40 10.51 6.06
N THR A 28 -20.84 10.24 7.29
CA THR A 28 -21.74 9.11 7.60
C THR A 28 -23.02 9.15 6.77
N ARG A 29 -23.51 10.35 6.41
CA ARG A 29 -24.70 10.51 5.57
C ARG A 29 -24.46 10.00 4.15
N ASP A 30 -23.29 10.27 3.56
CA ASP A 30 -22.94 9.79 2.22
C ASP A 30 -22.95 8.27 2.19
N LEU A 31 -22.32 7.63 3.20
CA LEU A 31 -22.27 6.19 3.33
C LEU A 31 -23.66 5.58 3.50
N ASN A 32 -24.46 6.14 4.42
CA ASN A 32 -25.80 5.63 4.69
C ASN A 32 -26.70 5.75 3.46
N THR A 33 -26.58 6.84 2.71
CA THR A 33 -27.32 7.03 1.46
C THR A 33 -26.89 6.02 0.40
N ARG A 34 -25.57 5.80 0.24
CA ARG A 34 -25.03 4.83 -0.74
C ARG A 34 -25.47 3.41 -0.44
N LEU A 35 -25.54 3.02 0.85
CA LEU A 35 -25.93 1.69 1.30
C LEU A 35 -27.46 1.54 1.51
N ASN A 36 -28.20 2.63 1.43
CA ASN A 36 -29.63 2.67 1.77
C ASN A 36 -29.94 2.11 3.17
N ILE A 37 -29.16 2.55 4.17
CA ILE A 37 -29.31 2.16 5.57
C ILE A 37 -29.56 3.34 6.48
N SER A 38 -30.12 3.06 7.67
CA SER A 38 -30.26 4.07 8.71
C SER A 38 -28.91 4.36 9.39
N ARG A 39 -28.80 5.54 10.01
CA ARG A 39 -27.62 5.90 10.80
C ARG A 39 -27.40 4.92 11.96
N SER A 40 -28.45 4.50 12.63
CA SER A 40 -28.37 3.51 13.73
C SER A 40 -27.84 2.15 13.27
N HIS A 41 -28.15 1.76 12.03
CA HIS A 41 -27.66 0.50 11.46
C HIS A 41 -26.13 0.51 11.27
N MET A 42 -25.55 1.62 10.78
CA MET A 42 -24.11 1.78 10.69
C MET A 42 -23.44 1.69 12.06
N TYR A 43 -23.99 2.38 13.08
CA TYR A 43 -23.47 2.37 14.45
C TYR A 43 -23.64 1.05 15.20
N HIS A 44 -24.39 0.10 14.64
CA HIS A 44 -24.40 -1.27 15.13
C HIS A 44 -23.07 -2.02 14.85
N TYR A 45 -22.34 -1.63 13.78
CA TYR A 45 -21.08 -2.25 13.37
C TYR A 45 -19.84 -1.47 13.82
N TYR A 46 -19.95 -0.16 13.99
CA TYR A 46 -18.85 0.73 14.33
C TYR A 46 -19.28 1.71 15.41
N SER A 47 -18.46 1.85 16.46
CA SER A 47 -18.76 2.75 17.58
C SER A 47 -18.74 4.24 17.17
N ASN A 48 -17.94 4.57 16.18
CA ASN A 48 -17.82 5.93 15.64
C ASN A 48 -17.30 5.93 14.19
N TRP A 49 -17.32 7.11 13.56
CA TRP A 49 -16.90 7.31 12.17
C TRP A 49 -15.39 7.09 11.96
N GLU A 50 -14.57 7.47 12.95
CA GLU A 50 -13.11 7.30 12.89
C GLU A 50 -12.72 5.82 12.89
N GLU A 51 -13.39 5.00 13.68
CA GLU A 51 -13.15 3.55 13.68
C GLU A 51 -13.42 2.94 12.30
N LEU A 52 -14.50 3.36 11.64
CA LEU A 52 -14.78 2.91 10.27
C LEU A 52 -13.72 3.40 9.27
N LYS A 53 -13.29 4.66 9.37
CA LYS A 53 -12.22 5.18 8.49
C LYS A 53 -10.94 4.35 8.62
N LEU A 54 -10.48 4.12 9.84
CA LEU A 54 -9.28 3.33 10.11
C LEU A 54 -9.42 1.90 9.59
N ASP A 55 -10.57 1.23 9.81
CA ASP A 55 -10.80 -0.15 9.35
C ASP A 55 -10.89 -0.22 7.81
N ALA A 56 -11.45 0.79 7.15
CA ALA A 56 -11.49 0.87 5.70
C ALA A 56 -10.09 1.12 5.08
N ILE A 57 -9.29 2.01 5.69
CA ILE A 57 -7.91 2.27 5.26
C ILE A 57 -7.05 1.02 5.49
N LYS A 58 -7.16 0.40 6.67
CA LYS A 58 -6.44 -0.85 6.94
C LYS A 58 -6.76 -1.90 5.88
N LYS A 59 -8.03 -2.06 5.52
CA LYS A 59 -8.43 -2.98 4.46
C LYS A 59 -7.76 -2.64 3.12
N MET A 60 -7.64 -1.38 2.76
CA MET A 60 -6.96 -0.95 1.53
C MET A 60 -5.49 -1.41 1.52
N LEU A 61 -4.77 -1.16 2.61
CA LEU A 61 -3.36 -1.54 2.75
C LEU A 61 -3.17 -3.06 2.79
N ASP A 62 -4.05 -3.78 3.50
CA ASP A 62 -4.03 -5.25 3.54
C ASP A 62 -4.33 -5.85 2.14
N ASP A 63 -5.29 -5.29 1.41
CA ASP A 63 -5.65 -5.74 0.06
C ASP A 63 -4.46 -5.56 -0.91
N ASP A 64 -3.69 -4.46 -0.83
CA ASP A 64 -2.51 -4.22 -1.67
C ASP A 64 -1.45 -5.33 -1.48
N ILE A 65 -1.22 -5.76 -0.25
CA ILE A 65 -0.29 -6.86 0.04
C ILE A 65 -0.82 -8.19 -0.51
N ILE A 66 -2.11 -8.46 -0.33
CA ILE A 66 -2.77 -9.68 -0.84
C ILE A 66 -2.69 -9.73 -2.37
N ASP A 67 -2.99 -8.62 -3.03
CA ASP A 67 -2.97 -8.51 -4.50
C ASP A 67 -1.54 -8.66 -5.04
N TYR A 68 -0.52 -8.09 -4.36
CA TYR A 68 0.88 -8.30 -4.70
C TYR A 68 1.24 -9.79 -4.73
N PHE A 69 0.92 -10.55 -3.68
CA PHE A 69 1.22 -11.98 -3.63
C PHE A 69 0.44 -12.79 -4.66
N SER A 70 -0.82 -12.43 -4.92
CA SER A 70 -1.64 -13.07 -5.95
C SER A 70 -1.03 -12.88 -7.34
N MET A 71 -0.68 -11.64 -7.69
CA MET A 71 -0.07 -11.31 -8.99
C MET A 71 1.33 -11.91 -9.14
N LYS A 72 2.14 -11.93 -8.08
CA LYS A 72 3.43 -12.61 -8.07
C LYS A 72 3.29 -14.09 -8.42
N LYS A 73 2.31 -14.77 -7.79
CA LYS A 73 2.03 -16.18 -8.04
C LYS A 73 1.57 -16.43 -9.48
N GLU A 74 0.69 -15.58 -10.01
CA GLU A 74 0.19 -15.67 -11.39
C GLU A 74 1.30 -15.48 -12.43
N ARG A 75 2.26 -14.60 -12.17
CA ARG A 75 3.40 -14.34 -13.07
C ARG A 75 4.44 -15.46 -13.08
N GLY A 76 4.48 -16.34 -12.09
CA GLY A 76 5.42 -17.46 -12.02
C GLY A 76 6.89 -17.01 -11.99
N ILE A 77 7.19 -15.93 -11.23
CA ILE A 77 8.53 -15.35 -11.14
C ILE A 77 9.47 -16.34 -10.43
N GLU A 78 10.54 -16.73 -11.08
CA GLU A 78 11.52 -17.70 -10.56
C GLU A 78 12.81 -17.05 -10.06
N LYS A 79 13.32 -16.01 -10.76
CA LYS A 79 14.52 -15.30 -10.36
C LYS A 79 14.24 -14.30 -9.26
N ILE A 80 15.13 -14.24 -8.28
CA ILE A 80 14.94 -13.37 -7.11
C ILE A 80 15.11 -11.88 -7.50
N SER A 81 16.05 -11.59 -8.39
CA SER A 81 16.18 -10.22 -8.95
C SER A 81 14.96 -9.76 -9.74
N GLU A 82 14.28 -10.68 -10.45
CA GLU A 82 13.01 -10.36 -11.13
C GLU A 82 11.87 -10.13 -10.11
N GLU A 83 11.88 -10.85 -8.99
CA GLU A 83 10.93 -10.65 -7.90
C GLU A 83 11.13 -9.29 -7.23
N LEU A 84 12.37 -8.88 -6.99
CA LEU A 84 12.68 -7.54 -6.49
C LEU A 84 12.19 -6.45 -7.45
N HIS A 85 12.49 -6.60 -8.73
CA HIS A 85 12.00 -5.67 -9.76
C HIS A 85 10.47 -5.61 -9.78
N PHE A 86 9.80 -6.77 -9.70
CA PHE A 86 8.34 -6.84 -9.64
C PHE A 86 7.76 -6.16 -8.40
N PHE A 87 8.40 -6.31 -7.23
CA PHE A 87 8.01 -5.60 -6.01
C PHE A 87 8.06 -4.08 -6.20
N LEU A 88 9.18 -3.59 -6.75
CA LEU A 88 9.36 -2.15 -7.02
C LEU A 88 8.34 -1.62 -8.03
N ASP A 89 8.10 -2.36 -9.12
CA ASP A 89 7.11 -2.04 -10.15
C ASP A 89 5.69 -1.99 -9.58
N TYR A 90 5.34 -2.94 -8.71
CA TYR A 90 4.01 -3.03 -8.11
C TYR A 90 3.72 -1.86 -7.16
N PHE A 91 4.68 -1.52 -6.30
CA PHE A 91 4.50 -0.47 -5.29
C PHE A 91 4.88 0.94 -5.78
N LEU A 92 5.52 1.10 -6.93
CA LEU A 92 5.69 2.42 -7.55
C LEU A 92 4.37 2.84 -8.23
N PRO A 93 3.80 4.01 -7.92
CA PRO A 93 2.55 4.48 -8.53
C PRO A 93 2.56 4.41 -10.06
N ASN A 94 1.51 3.85 -10.63
CA ASN A 94 1.38 3.66 -12.10
C ASN A 94 0.39 4.63 -12.76
N ALA A 95 -0.20 5.51 -11.98
CA ALA A 95 -1.05 6.61 -12.42
C ALA A 95 -1.33 7.54 -11.22
N PRO A 96 -1.74 8.80 -11.44
CA PRO A 96 -2.32 9.64 -10.39
C PRO A 96 -3.72 9.13 -10.04
N SER A 97 -3.81 7.92 -9.49
CA SER A 97 -5.07 7.26 -9.18
C SER A 97 -5.63 7.75 -7.84
N SER A 98 -6.95 7.64 -7.68
CA SER A 98 -7.64 7.94 -6.42
C SER A 98 -7.12 7.10 -5.24
N HIS A 99 -6.55 5.93 -5.50
CA HIS A 99 -5.90 5.08 -4.51
C HIS A 99 -4.65 5.77 -3.91
N TRP A 100 -3.75 6.22 -4.78
CA TRP A 100 -2.52 6.90 -4.37
C TRP A 100 -2.78 8.27 -3.75
N ILE A 101 -3.78 9.01 -4.27
CA ILE A 101 -4.21 10.27 -3.67
C ILE A 101 -4.71 10.03 -2.24
N LEU A 102 -5.52 8.99 -2.02
CA LEU A 102 -5.99 8.62 -0.69
C LEU A 102 -4.83 8.25 0.25
N TYR A 103 -3.83 7.51 -0.24
CA TYR A 103 -2.63 7.19 0.53
C TYR A 103 -1.91 8.47 1.01
N LEU A 104 -1.74 9.47 0.13
CA LEU A 104 -1.14 10.75 0.50
C LEU A 104 -1.98 11.54 1.52
N GLU A 105 -3.32 11.42 1.50
CA GLU A 105 -4.19 12.10 2.47
C GLU A 105 -4.04 11.54 3.90
N ILE A 106 -3.56 10.29 4.04
CA ILE A 106 -3.39 9.65 5.35
C ILE A 106 -2.13 10.14 6.06
N TRP A 107 -1.08 10.51 5.35
CA TRP A 107 0.20 10.94 5.92
C TRP A 107 0.10 12.10 6.90
N PRO A 108 -0.57 13.24 6.57
CA PRO A 108 -0.75 14.33 7.52
C PRO A 108 -1.55 13.93 8.77
N LEU A 109 -2.42 12.93 8.66
CA LEU A 109 -3.18 12.40 9.80
C LEU A 109 -2.27 11.62 10.74
N SER A 110 -1.34 10.82 10.21
CA SER A 110 -0.40 10.04 11.02
C SER A 110 0.50 10.91 11.90
N ALA A 111 0.80 12.14 11.46
CA ALA A 111 1.56 13.09 12.25
C ALA A 111 0.78 13.68 13.45
N ARG A 112 -0.54 13.48 13.54
CA ARG A 112 -1.43 14.10 14.52
C ARG A 112 -2.28 13.11 15.31
N ASP A 113 -2.41 11.87 14.84
CA ASP A 113 -3.23 10.83 15.46
C ASP A 113 -2.46 9.50 15.44
N GLN A 114 -2.16 8.99 16.64
CA GLN A 114 -1.37 7.78 16.85
C GLN A 114 -1.97 6.56 16.14
N ARG A 115 -3.30 6.48 16.00
CA ARG A 115 -3.98 5.35 15.34
C ARG A 115 -3.65 5.27 13.85
N TYR A 116 -3.56 6.43 13.18
CA TYR A 116 -3.08 6.49 11.79
C TYR A 116 -1.58 6.22 11.69
N ALA A 117 -0.80 6.71 12.66
CA ALA A 117 0.64 6.42 12.71
C ALA A 117 0.90 4.91 12.86
N ASP A 118 0.19 4.23 13.76
CA ASP A 118 0.30 2.79 13.97
C ASP A 118 -0.08 2.00 12.71
N LEU A 119 -1.13 2.45 12.00
CA LEU A 119 -1.59 1.84 10.77
C LEU A 119 -0.54 1.93 9.65
N ILE A 120 0.01 3.13 9.41
CA ILE A 120 1.05 3.36 8.42
C ILE A 120 2.34 2.62 8.79
N HIS A 121 2.74 2.68 10.06
CA HIS A 121 3.92 1.96 10.54
C HIS A 121 3.79 0.45 10.35
N GLY A 122 2.61 -0.12 10.66
CA GLY A 122 2.34 -1.53 10.40
C GLY A 122 2.48 -1.92 8.93
N ASN A 123 2.00 -1.08 8.01
CA ASN A 123 2.15 -1.30 6.57
C ASN A 123 3.63 -1.22 6.14
N PHE A 124 4.40 -0.25 6.65
CA PHE A 124 5.85 -0.18 6.40
C PHE A 124 6.60 -1.42 6.87
N ILE A 125 6.27 -1.94 8.06
CA ILE A 125 6.89 -3.18 8.55
C ILE A 125 6.62 -4.31 7.57
N GLN A 126 5.37 -4.52 7.14
CA GLN A 126 5.01 -5.58 6.19
C GLN A 126 5.75 -5.45 4.85
N CYS A 127 5.82 -4.25 4.28
CA CYS A 127 6.57 -4.02 3.04
C CYS A 127 8.07 -4.29 3.22
N ASN A 128 8.66 -3.84 4.33
CA ASN A 128 10.07 -4.10 4.64
C ASN A 128 10.35 -5.60 4.81
N GLU A 129 9.48 -6.34 5.50
CA GLU A 129 9.61 -7.79 5.68
C GLU A 129 9.58 -8.55 4.34
N ILE A 130 8.74 -8.10 3.38
CA ILE A 130 8.71 -8.69 2.03
C ILE A 130 10.05 -8.47 1.32
N VAL A 131 10.59 -7.24 1.34
CA VAL A 131 11.87 -6.93 0.69
C VAL A 131 13.02 -7.65 1.39
N GLU A 132 13.01 -7.73 2.72
CA GLU A 132 14.01 -8.46 3.51
C GLU A 132 14.03 -9.95 3.17
N ASP A 133 12.85 -10.59 3.02
CA ASP A 133 12.73 -11.97 2.57
C ASP A 133 13.33 -12.18 1.16
N ILE A 134 13.01 -11.29 0.22
CA ILE A 134 13.58 -11.32 -1.14
C ILE A 134 15.10 -11.24 -1.09
N ILE A 135 15.66 -10.30 -0.30
CA ILE A 135 17.11 -10.10 -0.19
C ILE A 135 17.77 -11.32 0.48
N THR A 136 17.16 -11.84 1.53
CA THR A 136 17.70 -13.00 2.26
C THR A 136 17.80 -14.22 1.34
N ARG A 137 16.72 -14.55 0.61
CA ARG A 137 16.73 -15.64 -0.38
C ARG A 137 17.73 -15.38 -1.51
N GLY A 138 17.86 -14.14 -1.96
CA GLY A 138 18.84 -13.77 -2.99
C GLY A 138 20.29 -13.92 -2.52
N THR A 139 20.56 -13.64 -1.24
CA THR A 139 21.87 -13.84 -0.64
C THR A 139 22.17 -15.34 -0.44
N GLU A 140 21.20 -16.12 0.00
CA GLU A 140 21.33 -17.58 0.15
C GLU A 140 21.56 -18.30 -1.19
N SER A 141 20.92 -17.81 -2.27
CA SER A 141 21.10 -18.36 -3.62
C SER A 141 22.37 -17.87 -4.33
N GLY A 142 23.03 -16.84 -3.80
CA GLY A 142 24.20 -16.21 -4.41
C GLY A 142 23.88 -15.19 -5.51
N GLU A 143 22.61 -14.82 -5.71
CA GLU A 143 22.24 -13.71 -6.61
C GLU A 143 22.61 -12.34 -6.03
N PHE A 144 22.57 -12.21 -4.70
CA PHE A 144 22.93 -11.01 -3.96
C PHE A 144 24.07 -11.30 -2.97
N SER A 145 24.78 -10.25 -2.52
CA SER A 145 25.85 -10.36 -1.53
C SER A 145 25.66 -9.34 -0.38
N SER A 146 24.41 -9.10 0.01
CA SER A 146 24.10 -8.15 1.10
C SER A 146 24.65 -8.62 2.43
N ALA A 147 25.35 -7.73 3.14
CA ALA A 147 25.86 -8.02 4.48
C ALA A 147 24.76 -7.95 5.55
N ASP A 148 23.67 -7.20 5.31
CA ASP A 148 22.56 -7.01 6.24
C ASP A 148 21.28 -6.78 5.44
N SER A 149 20.45 -7.83 5.32
CA SER A 149 19.20 -7.83 4.57
C SER A 149 18.21 -6.82 5.13
N HIS A 150 18.13 -6.69 6.47
CA HIS A 150 17.22 -5.76 7.13
C HIS A 150 17.54 -4.29 6.84
N ILE A 151 18.84 -3.92 6.94
CA ILE A 151 19.28 -2.56 6.62
C ILE A 151 19.08 -2.25 5.14
N SER A 152 19.40 -3.22 4.26
CA SER A 152 19.24 -3.06 2.81
C SER A 152 17.78 -2.91 2.42
N ALA A 153 16.88 -3.71 2.98
CA ALA A 153 15.44 -3.61 2.75
C ALA A 153 14.90 -2.23 3.12
N ARG A 154 15.27 -1.73 4.31
CA ARG A 154 14.85 -0.39 4.76
C ARG A 154 15.34 0.73 3.85
N LYS A 155 16.56 0.64 3.31
CA LYS A 155 17.08 1.62 2.36
C LYS A 155 16.33 1.59 1.03
N ILE A 156 16.05 0.40 0.50
CA ILE A 156 15.29 0.21 -0.74
C ILE A 156 13.86 0.77 -0.58
N ALA A 157 13.18 0.42 0.51
CA ALA A 157 11.84 0.94 0.78
C ALA A 157 11.83 2.48 0.90
N ALA A 158 12.80 3.08 1.60
CA ALA A 158 12.90 4.53 1.72
C ALA A 158 13.12 5.23 0.36
N VAL A 159 13.90 4.62 -0.54
CA VAL A 159 14.10 5.15 -1.90
C VAL A 159 12.81 5.02 -2.71
N LEU A 160 12.14 3.86 -2.66
CA LEU A 160 10.85 3.64 -3.31
C LEU A 160 9.80 4.66 -2.86
N ASP A 161 9.67 4.92 -1.56
CA ASP A 161 8.74 5.93 -1.01
C ASP A 161 9.07 7.34 -1.50
N GLY A 162 10.35 7.70 -1.57
CA GLY A 162 10.80 8.98 -2.10
C GLY A 162 10.37 9.18 -3.56
N TYR A 163 10.64 8.21 -4.42
CA TYR A 163 10.24 8.25 -5.83
C TYR A 163 8.72 8.17 -6.01
N SER A 164 8.02 7.41 -5.18
CA SER A 164 6.56 7.34 -5.18
C SER A 164 5.91 8.69 -4.89
N SER A 165 6.48 9.45 -3.95
CA SER A 165 6.02 10.81 -3.66
C SER A 165 6.28 11.78 -4.81
N MET A 166 7.42 11.65 -5.49
CA MET A 166 7.79 12.50 -6.62
C MET A 166 6.93 12.23 -7.86
N ILE A 167 6.66 10.96 -8.18
CA ILE A 167 5.90 10.60 -9.38
C ILE A 167 4.43 11.01 -9.31
N ILE A 168 3.84 11.03 -8.11
CA ILE A 168 2.45 11.45 -7.93
C ILE A 168 2.27 12.95 -8.23
N LEU A 169 3.30 13.77 -7.94
CA LEU A 169 3.25 15.22 -8.17
C LEU A 169 3.32 15.59 -9.66
N ASP A 170 4.01 14.78 -10.45
CA ASP A 170 4.24 15.06 -11.88
C ASP A 170 4.42 13.73 -12.63
N TYR A 171 3.30 13.09 -12.93
CA TYR A 171 3.26 11.77 -13.54
C TYR A 171 3.44 11.82 -15.07
N SER A 172 4.31 10.96 -15.59
CA SER A 172 4.28 10.46 -16.97
C SER A 172 4.78 9.02 -17.00
N ASP A 173 4.39 8.28 -18.04
CA ASP A 173 4.82 6.89 -18.21
C ASP A 173 6.34 6.79 -18.40
N GLU A 174 6.95 7.74 -19.12
CA GLU A 174 8.40 7.81 -19.34
C GLU A 174 9.13 8.07 -18.02
N LYS A 175 8.63 8.98 -17.20
CA LYS A 175 9.20 9.30 -15.88
C LYS A 175 9.08 8.13 -14.92
N ARG A 176 7.94 7.43 -14.95
CA ARG A 176 7.75 6.22 -14.15
C ARG A 176 8.73 5.12 -14.54
N ALA A 177 8.90 4.87 -15.83
CA ALA A 177 9.86 3.89 -16.31
C ALA A 177 11.30 4.23 -15.88
N LEU A 178 11.70 5.52 -16.03
CA LEU A 178 13.00 6.01 -15.57
C LEU A 178 13.17 5.79 -14.06
N PHE A 179 12.18 6.16 -13.24
CA PHE A 179 12.26 6.01 -11.80
C PHE A 179 12.34 4.55 -11.37
N LEU A 180 11.61 3.65 -12.04
CA LEU A 180 11.70 2.22 -11.76
C LEU A 180 13.10 1.67 -12.02
N GLU A 181 13.73 2.06 -13.15
CA GLU A 181 15.10 1.67 -13.47
C GLU A 181 16.11 2.23 -12.45
N GLU A 182 15.99 3.51 -12.08
CA GLU A 182 16.88 4.14 -11.09
C GLU A 182 16.79 3.47 -9.71
N ILE A 183 15.56 3.14 -9.24
CA ILE A 183 15.34 2.46 -7.97
C ILE A 183 15.92 1.02 -8.03
N PHE A 184 15.71 0.33 -9.14
CA PHE A 184 16.21 -1.03 -9.30
C PHE A 184 17.73 -1.07 -9.38
N ASP A 185 18.36 -0.18 -10.14
CA ASP A 185 19.81 -0.05 -10.22
C ASP A 185 20.44 0.29 -8.86
N PHE A 186 19.85 1.25 -8.14
CA PHE A 186 20.26 1.55 -6.76
C PHE A 186 20.16 0.31 -5.86
N SER A 187 19.05 -0.43 -5.97
CA SER A 187 18.86 -1.65 -5.19
C SER A 187 19.95 -2.68 -5.47
N LEU A 188 20.26 -2.92 -6.74
CA LEU A 188 21.33 -3.85 -7.14
C LEU A 188 22.73 -3.38 -6.70
N GLN A 189 22.98 -2.06 -6.64
CA GLN A 189 24.25 -1.52 -6.15
C GLN A 189 24.49 -1.80 -4.67
N ILE A 190 23.44 -1.72 -3.83
CA ILE A 190 23.57 -2.00 -2.39
C ILE A 190 23.49 -3.48 -2.05
N LEU A 191 23.10 -4.32 -3.01
CA LEU A 191 23.00 -5.78 -2.86
C LEU A 191 24.20 -6.53 -3.50
N ARG A 192 25.16 -5.84 -4.03
CA ARG A 192 26.45 -6.34 -4.52
C ARG A 192 27.51 -6.22 -3.46
#